data_3541050e0787232add97084bb09059ce
#
_entry.id   3541050e0787232add97084bb09059ce
#
_cell.length_a   1.000
_cell.length_b   1.000
_cell.length_c   1.000
_cell.angle_alpha   90.00
_cell.angle_beta   90.00
_cell.angle_gamma   90.00
#
_symmetry.space_group_name_H-M   'P 1'
#
loop_
_entity.id
_entity.type
_entity.pdbx_description
1 polymer ?
#
loop_
_entity_poly.entity_id
_entity_poly.type
_entity_poly.pdbx_seq_one_letter_code
_entity_poly.pdbx_strand_id
1 'polypeptide(L)'
;MRHKEQSYNTAQIVLHWTIAALIVFNYFISDEMGRAFRQHLEDSNNGYSFTASIHVYVGLAIIALVVVRVIVRFMSKKTKIVSKHLFERAAHIIHECLYLLMFLVPVFGATAWYFGIHFMGDVHEIAINTMMSLVLLHAFAALFHQYILKDGTLLKMFGQK
;
A
#
# COMPACT_ATOMS: atom_id res chain seq x y z
N MET A 1 17.99 5.21 32.53
CA MET A 1 16.66 5.68 32.07
C MET A 1 16.24 4.76 30.93
N ARG A 2 15.23 3.91 31.09
CA ARG A 2 14.72 3.07 30.01
C ARG A 2 14.00 3.98 29.02
N HIS A 3 14.56 4.14 27.82
CA HIS A 3 13.81 4.74 26.71
C HIS A 3 12.53 3.92 26.52
N LYS A 4 11.39 4.57 26.71
CA LYS A 4 10.08 3.98 26.44
C LYS A 4 10.03 3.71 24.93
N GLU A 5 10.35 2.48 24.52
CA GLU A 5 10.23 2.07 23.12
C GLU A 5 8.79 2.26 22.69
N GLN A 6 8.59 3.04 21.63
CA GLN A 6 7.26 3.31 21.11
C GLN A 6 6.72 2.06 20.42
N SER A 7 5.77 1.41 21.08
CA SER A 7 4.95 0.37 20.49
C SER A 7 3.92 1.01 19.55
N TYR A 8 3.71 0.45 18.37
CA TYR A 8 2.61 0.85 17.48
C TYR A 8 1.27 0.56 18.15
N ASN A 9 0.28 1.42 17.91
CA ASN A 9 -1.09 1.18 18.36
C ASN A 9 -1.68 -0.01 17.59
N THR A 10 -2.49 -0.84 18.26
CA THR A 10 -3.17 -2.00 17.66
C THR A 10 -3.90 -1.64 16.36
N ALA A 11 -4.58 -0.48 16.33
CA ALA A 11 -5.24 0.01 15.11
C ALA A 11 -4.26 0.21 13.95
N GLN A 12 -3.06 0.73 14.19
CA GLN A 12 -2.03 0.91 13.16
C GLN A 12 -1.52 -0.43 12.63
N ILE A 13 -1.37 -1.43 13.50
CA ILE A 13 -0.93 -2.78 13.15
C ILE A 13 -2.00 -3.47 12.29
N VAL A 14 -3.25 -3.47 12.75
CA VAL A 14 -4.38 -4.08 12.02
C VAL A 14 -4.57 -3.44 10.66
N LEU A 15 -4.60 -2.10 10.57
CA LEU A 15 -4.72 -1.38 9.31
C LEU A 15 -3.56 -1.70 8.36
N HIS A 16 -2.33 -1.84 8.89
CA HIS A 16 -1.17 -2.19 8.08
C HIS A 16 -1.36 -3.54 7.39
N TRP A 17 -1.62 -4.57 8.17
CA TRP A 17 -1.74 -5.93 7.65
C TRP A 17 -2.98 -6.11 6.77
N THR A 18 -4.10 -5.47 7.10
CA THR A 18 -5.30 -5.48 6.26
C THR A 18 -5.03 -4.86 4.89
N ILE A 19 -4.43 -3.66 4.85
CA ILE A 19 -4.10 -2.99 3.58
C ILE A 19 -3.08 -3.82 2.79
N ALA A 20 -2.04 -4.35 3.43
CA ALA A 20 -1.04 -5.18 2.78
C ALA A 20 -1.66 -6.44 2.15
N ALA A 21 -2.54 -7.14 2.88
CA ALA A 21 -3.24 -8.30 2.38
C ALA A 21 -4.16 -7.96 1.19
N LEU A 22 -4.91 -6.85 1.26
CA LEU A 22 -5.78 -6.41 0.18
C LEU A 22 -5.00 -5.99 -1.07
N ILE A 23 -3.85 -5.32 -0.94
CA ILE A 23 -2.99 -4.96 -2.07
C ILE A 23 -2.48 -6.22 -2.77
N VAL A 24 -1.93 -7.17 -2.01
CA VAL A 24 -1.42 -8.45 -2.56
C VAL A 24 -2.54 -9.22 -3.24
N PHE A 25 -3.69 -9.37 -2.59
CA PHE A 25 -4.86 -10.02 -3.16
C PHE A 25 -5.30 -9.35 -4.46
N ASN A 26 -5.46 -8.03 -4.46
CA ASN A 26 -5.92 -7.27 -5.63
C ASN A 26 -4.93 -7.34 -6.80
N TYR A 27 -3.63 -7.40 -6.52
CA TYR A 27 -2.60 -7.58 -7.51
C TYR A 27 -2.72 -8.95 -8.22
N PHE A 28 -2.89 -10.03 -7.46
CA PHE A 28 -2.98 -11.38 -8.02
C PHE A 28 -4.27 -11.65 -8.81
N ILE A 29 -5.37 -10.97 -8.51
CA ILE A 29 -6.62 -11.15 -9.27
C ILE A 29 -6.70 -10.23 -10.50
N SER A 30 -5.67 -9.44 -10.80
CA SER A 30 -5.71 -8.43 -11.85
C SER A 30 -5.44 -8.94 -13.27
N ASP A 31 -5.12 -10.22 -13.46
CA ASP A 31 -4.68 -10.78 -14.77
C ASP A 31 -5.63 -10.49 -15.93
N GLU A 32 -6.94 -10.42 -15.68
CA GLU A 32 -7.94 -10.16 -16.73
C GLU A 32 -8.33 -8.68 -16.86
N MET A 33 -7.79 -7.80 -16.00
CA MET A 33 -8.20 -6.38 -15.94
C MET A 33 -7.94 -5.63 -17.24
N GLY A 34 -6.82 -5.89 -17.92
CA GLY A 34 -6.53 -5.26 -19.20
C GLY A 34 -7.54 -5.60 -20.31
N ARG A 35 -8.06 -6.83 -20.31
CA ARG A 35 -9.14 -7.24 -21.24
C ARG A 35 -10.46 -6.61 -20.84
N ALA A 36 -10.83 -6.69 -19.58
CA ALA A 36 -12.06 -6.13 -19.05
C ALA A 36 -12.13 -4.61 -19.28
N PHE A 37 -11.04 -3.91 -19.09
CA PHE A 37 -10.97 -2.47 -19.33
C PHE A 37 -11.16 -2.11 -20.81
N ARG A 38 -10.54 -2.82 -21.75
CA ARG A 38 -10.78 -2.60 -23.18
C ARG A 38 -12.24 -2.82 -23.56
N GLN A 39 -12.86 -3.91 -23.07
CA GLN A 39 -14.29 -4.17 -23.29
C GLN A 39 -15.18 -3.08 -22.70
N HIS A 40 -14.82 -2.57 -21.53
CA HIS A 40 -15.53 -1.47 -20.88
C HIS A 40 -15.41 -0.14 -21.65
N LEU A 41 -14.31 0.10 -22.34
CA LEU A 41 -14.14 1.28 -23.20
C LEU A 41 -14.98 1.19 -24.49
N GLU A 42 -15.18 -0.03 -25.05
CA GLU A 42 -15.99 -0.25 -26.25
C GLU A 42 -17.48 -0.16 -25.93
N ASP A 43 -17.91 -0.72 -24.81
CA ASP A 43 -19.28 -0.65 -24.29
C ASP A 43 -19.23 -0.64 -22.76
N SER A 44 -19.69 0.45 -22.17
CA SER A 44 -19.64 0.64 -20.71
C SER A 44 -20.42 -0.41 -19.91
N ASN A 45 -21.33 -1.16 -20.52
CA ASN A 45 -22.04 -2.28 -19.91
C ASN A 45 -21.28 -3.61 -20.01
N ASN A 46 -20.31 -3.72 -20.90
CA ASN A 46 -19.38 -4.82 -21.01
C ASN A 46 -18.13 -4.58 -20.15
N GLY A 47 -17.41 -5.62 -19.79
CA GLY A 47 -16.20 -5.49 -18.94
C GLY A 47 -16.45 -5.66 -17.44
N TYR A 48 -17.70 -5.65 -16.99
CA TYR A 48 -18.07 -5.98 -15.60
C TYR A 48 -18.09 -7.49 -15.39
N SER A 49 -16.92 -8.15 -15.51
CA SER A 49 -16.77 -9.52 -15.02
C SER A 49 -16.76 -9.54 -13.49
N PHE A 50 -16.98 -10.70 -12.90
CA PHE A 50 -16.88 -10.87 -11.44
C PHE A 50 -15.51 -10.43 -10.90
N THR A 51 -14.43 -10.83 -11.58
CA THR A 51 -13.05 -10.48 -11.23
C THR A 51 -12.79 -8.98 -11.34
N ALA A 52 -13.24 -8.34 -12.44
CA ALA A 52 -13.09 -6.89 -12.61
C ALA A 52 -13.85 -6.11 -11.52
N SER A 53 -15.07 -6.55 -11.20
CA SER A 53 -15.86 -5.92 -10.13
C SER A 53 -15.15 -6.01 -8.77
N ILE A 54 -14.64 -7.19 -8.41
CA ILE A 54 -13.87 -7.36 -7.17
C ILE A 54 -12.65 -6.43 -7.16
N HIS A 55 -11.87 -6.41 -8.25
CA HIS A 55 -10.67 -5.55 -8.35
C HIS A 55 -11.00 -4.08 -8.11
N VAL A 56 -12.04 -3.57 -8.76
CA VAL A 56 -12.46 -2.17 -8.63
C VAL A 56 -12.95 -1.87 -7.21
N TYR A 57 -13.82 -2.70 -6.63
CA TYR A 57 -14.35 -2.46 -5.28
C TYR A 57 -13.29 -2.61 -4.19
N VAL A 58 -12.39 -3.58 -4.31
CA VAL A 58 -11.25 -3.72 -3.39
C VAL A 58 -10.30 -2.52 -3.52
N GLY A 59 -10.07 -2.03 -4.75
CA GLY A 59 -9.30 -0.80 -4.97
C GLY A 59 -9.91 0.42 -4.26
N LEU A 60 -11.22 0.61 -4.33
CA LEU A 60 -11.93 1.69 -3.61
C LEU A 60 -11.84 1.50 -2.08
N ALA A 61 -11.96 0.27 -1.60
CA ALA A 61 -11.81 -0.04 -0.18
C ALA A 61 -10.38 0.28 0.32
N ILE A 62 -9.35 0.00 -0.49
CA ILE A 62 -7.96 0.35 -0.19
C ILE A 62 -7.82 1.87 -0.03
N ILE A 63 -8.40 2.71 -0.92
CA ILE A 63 -8.38 4.18 -0.75
C ILE A 63 -8.93 4.58 0.62
N ALA A 64 -10.11 4.08 0.97
CA ALA A 64 -10.77 4.41 2.24
C ALA A 64 -9.91 4.00 3.44
N LEU A 65 -9.34 2.79 3.42
CA LEU A 65 -8.48 2.29 4.50
C LEU A 65 -7.16 3.05 4.60
N VAL A 66 -6.56 3.46 3.47
CA VAL A 66 -5.34 4.29 3.45
C VAL A 66 -5.62 5.65 4.06
N VAL A 67 -6.76 6.29 3.75
CA VAL A 67 -7.16 7.56 4.37
C VAL A 67 -7.30 7.41 5.88
N VAL A 68 -8.01 6.37 6.35
CA VAL A 68 -8.14 6.07 7.78
C VAL A 68 -6.77 5.85 8.43
N ARG A 69 -5.88 5.08 7.77
CA ARG A 69 -4.52 4.83 8.26
C ARG A 69 -3.70 6.12 8.40
N VAL A 70 -3.80 7.02 7.43
CA VAL A 70 -3.13 8.32 7.46
C VAL A 70 -3.66 9.17 8.62
N ILE A 71 -4.98 9.24 8.81
CA ILE A 71 -5.59 9.95 9.95
C ILE A 71 -5.10 9.37 11.28
N VAL A 72 -5.18 8.05 11.47
CA VAL A 72 -4.70 7.39 12.70
C VAL A 72 -3.21 7.65 12.94
N ARG A 73 -2.40 7.69 11.88
CA ARG A 73 -0.96 8.03 11.97
C ARG A 73 -0.75 9.47 12.44
N PHE A 74 -1.53 10.44 11.93
CA PHE A 74 -1.43 11.83 12.34
C PHE A 74 -1.91 12.08 13.77
N MET A 75 -2.96 11.38 14.21
CA MET A 75 -3.48 11.46 15.58
C MET A 75 -2.54 10.83 16.62
N SER A 76 -1.69 9.88 16.20
CA SER A 76 -0.72 9.25 17.10
C SER A 76 0.45 10.20 17.35
N LYS A 77 0.69 10.54 18.62
CA LYS A 77 1.80 11.44 19.03
C LYS A 77 3.14 10.88 18.56
N LYS A 78 3.74 11.51 17.56
CA LYS A 78 5.10 11.18 17.11
C LYS A 78 6.12 11.82 18.03
N THR A 79 7.01 11.03 18.61
CA THR A 79 8.30 11.55 19.04
C THR A 79 9.14 11.73 17.76
N LYS A 80 9.58 12.96 17.47
CA LYS A 80 10.48 13.24 16.35
C LYS A 80 11.80 12.51 16.59
N ILE A 81 12.00 11.36 16.00
CA ILE A 81 13.30 10.73 15.93
C ILE A 81 14.05 11.47 14.83
N VAL A 82 15.01 12.30 15.21
CA VAL A 82 15.95 12.90 14.26
C VAL A 82 16.91 11.78 13.85
N SER A 83 16.59 11.14 12.76
CA SER A 83 17.38 10.06 12.18
C SER A 83 18.74 10.59 11.75
N LYS A 84 19.81 10.07 12.37
CA LYS A 84 21.20 10.41 12.03
C LYS A 84 21.85 9.43 11.05
N HIS A 85 21.25 8.25 10.86
CA HIS A 85 21.81 7.18 10.04
C HIS A 85 21.17 7.13 8.64
N LEU A 86 21.99 6.85 7.63
CA LEU A 86 21.57 6.77 6.22
C LEU A 86 20.45 5.74 5.99
N PHE A 87 20.53 4.58 6.64
CA PHE A 87 19.52 3.52 6.55
C PHE A 87 18.15 3.95 7.08
N GLU A 88 18.11 4.72 8.17
CA GLU A 88 16.84 5.23 8.71
C GLU A 88 16.19 6.26 7.77
N ARG A 89 17.01 7.08 7.08
CA ARG A 89 16.52 8.00 6.06
C ARG A 89 15.96 7.27 4.86
N ALA A 90 16.64 6.23 4.37
CA ALA A 90 16.18 5.40 3.27
C ALA A 90 14.84 4.72 3.62
N ALA A 91 14.72 4.15 4.82
CA ALA A 91 13.46 3.57 5.29
C ALA A 91 12.33 4.61 5.34
N HIS A 92 12.61 5.84 5.76
CA HIS A 92 11.63 6.92 5.77
C HIS A 92 11.14 7.26 4.37
N ILE A 93 12.05 7.40 3.41
CA ILE A 93 11.72 7.70 2.01
C ILE A 93 10.85 6.58 1.42
N ILE A 94 11.22 5.31 1.63
CA ILE A 94 10.44 4.16 1.16
C ILE A 94 9.01 4.22 1.72
N HIS A 95 8.85 4.49 3.01
CA HIS A 95 7.52 4.61 3.62
C HIS A 95 6.70 5.75 3.02
N GLU A 96 7.28 6.93 2.81
CA GLU A 96 6.56 8.07 2.20
C GLU A 96 6.17 7.76 0.75
N CYS A 97 7.07 7.15 -0.04
CA CYS A 97 6.76 6.69 -1.39
C CYS A 97 5.63 5.65 -1.39
N LEU A 98 5.65 4.68 -0.48
CA LEU A 98 4.58 3.69 -0.36
C LEU A 98 3.24 4.33 0.02
N TYR A 99 3.21 5.29 0.96
CA TYR A 99 1.97 6.00 1.29
C TYR A 99 1.41 6.77 0.09
N LEU A 100 2.28 7.45 -0.66
CA LEU A 100 1.87 8.17 -1.86
C LEU A 100 1.30 7.21 -2.91
N LEU A 101 2.01 6.11 -3.19
CA LEU A 101 1.58 5.13 -4.20
C LEU A 101 0.32 4.38 -3.78
N MET A 102 0.17 3.99 -2.50
CA MET A 102 -1.05 3.36 -2.00
C MET A 102 -2.30 4.23 -2.22
N PHE A 103 -2.15 5.54 -2.27
CA PHE A 103 -3.23 6.47 -2.60
C PHE A 103 -3.37 6.69 -4.11
N LEU A 104 -2.27 6.97 -4.82
CA LEU A 104 -2.30 7.32 -6.24
C LEU A 104 -2.67 6.15 -7.15
N VAL A 105 -2.17 4.94 -6.87
CA VAL A 105 -2.43 3.76 -7.70
C VAL A 105 -3.93 3.51 -7.87
N PRO A 106 -4.73 3.34 -6.81
CA PRO A 106 -6.16 3.11 -7.00
C PRO A 106 -6.90 4.36 -7.52
N VAL A 107 -6.40 5.56 -7.29
CA VAL A 107 -6.97 6.79 -7.90
C VAL A 107 -6.78 6.76 -9.42
N PHE A 108 -5.60 6.39 -9.92
CA PHE A 108 -5.38 6.25 -11.37
C PHE A 108 -6.28 5.16 -11.98
N GLY A 109 -6.41 4.00 -11.30
CA GLY A 109 -7.31 2.93 -11.73
C GLY A 109 -8.78 3.36 -11.75
N ALA A 110 -9.26 4.04 -10.70
CA ALA A 110 -10.61 4.57 -10.65
C ALA A 110 -10.85 5.63 -11.75
N THR A 111 -9.87 6.50 -11.99
CA THR A 111 -9.95 7.51 -13.06
C THR A 111 -10.02 6.83 -14.43
N ALA A 112 -9.20 5.82 -14.68
CA ALA A 112 -9.27 5.04 -15.91
C ALA A 112 -10.64 4.39 -16.09
N TRP A 113 -11.13 3.70 -15.06
CA TRP A 113 -12.37 2.93 -15.12
C TRP A 113 -13.62 3.79 -15.28
N TYR A 114 -13.79 4.80 -14.40
CA TYR A 114 -15.03 5.59 -14.36
C TYR A 114 -15.08 6.71 -15.41
N PHE A 115 -13.92 7.20 -15.87
CA PHE A 115 -13.86 8.27 -16.88
C PHE A 115 -13.41 7.77 -18.26
N GLY A 116 -13.13 6.49 -18.42
CA GLY A 116 -12.72 5.89 -19.69
C GLY A 116 -11.38 6.42 -20.24
N ILE A 117 -10.47 6.86 -19.38
CA ILE A 117 -9.22 7.47 -19.79
C ILE A 117 -8.15 6.37 -19.93
N HIS A 118 -7.90 5.92 -21.17
CA HIS A 118 -6.94 4.86 -21.49
C HIS A 118 -5.55 5.13 -20.90
N PHE A 119 -5.02 6.33 -21.06
CA PHE A 119 -3.72 6.73 -20.52
C PHE A 119 -3.61 6.54 -19.00
N MET A 120 -4.70 6.74 -18.25
CA MET A 120 -4.69 6.51 -16.80
C MET A 120 -4.61 5.01 -16.45
N GLY A 121 -5.08 4.14 -17.34
CA GLY A 121 -4.88 2.69 -17.23
C GLY A 121 -3.39 2.33 -17.32
N ASP A 122 -2.69 2.87 -18.30
CA ASP A 122 -1.25 2.64 -18.49
C ASP A 122 -0.44 3.19 -17.29
N VAL A 123 -0.79 4.38 -16.81
CA VAL A 123 -0.17 4.98 -15.61
C VAL A 123 -0.42 4.12 -14.37
N HIS A 124 -1.65 3.59 -14.22
CA HIS A 124 -2.00 2.67 -13.13
C HIS A 124 -1.12 1.41 -13.16
N GLU A 125 -0.94 0.80 -14.32
CA GLU A 125 -0.12 -0.41 -14.48
C GLU A 125 1.35 -0.15 -14.12
N ILE A 126 1.93 0.94 -14.59
CA ILE A 126 3.31 1.32 -14.24
C ILE A 126 3.42 1.61 -12.73
N ALA A 127 2.47 2.34 -12.18
CA ALA A 127 2.48 2.72 -10.78
C ALA A 127 2.32 1.53 -9.83
N ILE A 128 1.46 0.54 -10.17
CA ILE A 128 1.30 -0.67 -9.35
C ILE A 128 2.57 -1.53 -9.39
N ASN A 129 3.20 -1.72 -10.55
CA ASN A 129 4.44 -2.48 -10.65
C ASN A 129 5.58 -1.82 -9.87
N THR A 130 5.66 -0.50 -9.92
CA THR A 130 6.60 0.29 -9.09
C THR A 130 6.30 0.11 -7.60
N MET A 131 5.03 0.21 -7.20
CA MET A 131 4.62 0.00 -5.81
C MET A 131 4.96 -1.40 -5.32
N MET A 132 4.69 -2.44 -6.11
CA MET A 132 5.00 -3.83 -5.72
C MET A 132 6.50 -4.07 -5.58
N SER A 133 7.32 -3.46 -6.43
CA SER A 133 8.78 -3.50 -6.28
C SER A 133 9.24 -2.87 -4.96
N LEU A 134 8.65 -1.73 -4.59
CA LEU A 134 8.94 -1.08 -3.30
C LEU A 134 8.39 -1.89 -2.10
N VAL A 135 7.24 -2.55 -2.24
CA VAL A 135 6.70 -3.45 -1.21
C VAL A 135 7.65 -4.62 -0.96
N LEU A 136 8.19 -5.23 -2.02
CA LEU A 136 9.19 -6.30 -1.89
C LEU A 136 10.46 -5.79 -1.20
N LEU A 137 10.98 -4.65 -1.61
CA LEU A 137 12.15 -4.03 -0.98
C LEU A 137 11.90 -3.72 0.50
N HIS A 138 10.73 -3.18 0.83
CA HIS A 138 10.31 -2.92 2.21
C HIS A 138 10.23 -4.20 3.05
N ALA A 139 9.65 -5.27 2.50
CA ALA A 139 9.56 -6.57 3.18
C ALA A 139 10.95 -7.19 3.41
N PHE A 140 11.82 -7.17 2.39
CA PHE A 140 13.20 -7.65 2.53
C PHE A 140 14.00 -6.83 3.56
N ALA A 141 13.84 -5.51 3.56
CA ALA A 141 14.47 -4.65 4.56
C ALA A 141 13.99 -5.00 5.97
N ALA A 142 12.68 -5.22 6.18
CA ALA A 142 12.12 -5.62 7.47
C ALA A 142 12.67 -6.98 7.95
N LEU A 143 12.80 -7.97 7.04
CA LEU A 143 13.41 -9.27 7.34
C LEU A 143 14.90 -9.14 7.65
N PHE A 144 15.64 -8.32 6.90
CA PHE A 144 17.05 -8.03 7.16
C PHE A 144 17.25 -7.41 8.55
N HIS A 145 16.44 -6.43 8.90
CA HIS A 145 16.45 -5.81 10.23
C HIS A 145 16.17 -6.84 11.34
N GLN A 146 15.20 -7.74 11.11
CA GLN A 146 14.82 -8.76 12.10
C GLN A 146 15.89 -9.83 12.30
N TYR A 147 16.43 -10.40 11.20
CA TYR A 147 17.26 -11.61 11.29
C TYR A 147 18.77 -11.32 11.29
N ILE A 148 19.19 -10.24 10.63
CA ILE A 148 20.61 -9.86 10.53
C ILE A 148 20.97 -8.81 11.59
N LEU A 149 20.24 -7.69 11.64
CA LEU A 149 20.51 -6.62 12.60
C LEU A 149 19.93 -6.90 13.99
N LYS A 150 18.90 -7.79 14.07
CA LYS A 150 18.25 -8.22 15.31
C LYS A 150 17.72 -7.08 16.17
N ASP A 151 17.24 -5.99 15.53
CA ASP A 151 16.75 -4.79 16.20
C ASP A 151 15.27 -4.83 16.60
N GLY A 152 14.57 -5.95 16.31
CA GLY A 152 13.17 -6.17 16.68
C GLY A 152 12.16 -5.32 15.90
N THR A 153 12.56 -4.69 14.81
CA THR A 153 11.68 -3.80 14.02
C THR A 153 10.42 -4.51 13.53
N LEU A 154 10.56 -5.74 13.04
CA LEU A 154 9.43 -6.54 12.57
C LEU A 154 8.51 -6.96 13.74
N LEU A 155 9.06 -7.31 14.90
CA LEU A 155 8.29 -7.74 16.07
C LEU A 155 7.36 -6.62 16.57
N LYS A 156 7.77 -5.36 16.44
CA LYS A 156 6.93 -4.19 16.78
C LYS A 156 5.65 -4.14 15.92
N MET A 157 5.69 -4.66 14.68
CA MET A 157 4.53 -4.77 13.78
C MET A 157 3.66 -6.01 14.05
N PHE A 158 4.08 -6.90 14.95
CA PHE A 158 3.27 -8.00 15.50
C PHE A 158 2.79 -7.72 16.93
N GLY A 159 3.00 -6.49 17.44
CA GLY A 159 2.59 -6.11 18.79
C GLY A 159 3.43 -6.74 19.90
N GLN A 160 4.55 -7.36 19.58
CA GLN A 160 5.48 -7.89 20.56
C GLN A 160 6.41 -6.77 21.05
N LYS A 161 6.64 -6.73 22.37
CA LYS A 161 7.52 -5.76 23.05
C LYS A 161 8.92 -6.33 23.20
#